data_c396d942fb9d5dbbf9d65558b8e6f995
#
_entry.id   c396d942fb9d5dbbf9d65558b8e6f995
#
_cell.length_a   1.000
_cell.length_b   1.000
_cell.length_c   1.000
_cell.angle_alpha   90.00
_cell.angle_beta   90.00
_cell.angle_gamma   90.00
#
_symmetry.space_group_name_H-M   'P 1'
#
loop_
_entity.id
_entity.type
_entity.pdbx_description
1 polymer ?
#
loop_
_entity_poly.entity_id
_entity_poly.type
_entity_poly.pdbx_seq_one_letter_code
_entity_poly.pdbx_strand_id
1 'polypeptide(L)'
;MIMHGDVPMKKNVSAKRLGLSSMAVILTTVIVVLGFIFYFAFQGESQFEGGQKVIDIHTVKRGNFKIKIPANGELTTSQLIEVRNPLEISGVINKITEEGTYVKKDDVLFQLNDDQIKQKIKDLDEKILDQKNRVVTSEQSLAIAKSVMESDLDKADLNIEISELALQAWREGEHIQSEQKFKLKLETTTINNERLAKRFEEARGLVENGFISRDEYERDRIAMIESAAAVKEAEISLDVYKRFTSKQDEKKRVSDLDQANSEKGRVKQRHQAEMVTQTATVESDKSKLGGSSERMMELEDQLKKC
;
A
#
# COMPACT_ATOMS: atom_id res chain seq x y z
N MET A 1 21.65 43.30 -22.47
CA MET A 1 21.69 42.56 -23.75
C MET A 1 20.59 41.52 -23.63
N ILE A 2 19.32 41.91 -23.76
CA ILE A 2 18.44 41.95 -24.91
C ILE A 2 18.43 40.61 -25.63
N MET A 3 17.30 39.93 -25.54
CA MET A 3 16.33 39.42 -26.51
C MET A 3 15.44 38.40 -25.80
N HIS A 4 14.18 38.61 -25.57
CA HIS A 4 13.01 38.72 -26.47
C HIS A 4 12.85 37.49 -27.37
N GLY A 5 11.71 36.86 -27.21
CA GLY A 5 11.09 35.87 -28.12
C GLY A 5 10.10 35.02 -27.32
N ASP A 6 8.98 35.37 -27.24
CA ASP A 6 7.72 35.26 -27.98
C ASP A 6 6.87 34.04 -27.59
N VAL A 7 5.70 34.37 -27.08
CA VAL A 7 4.52 33.51 -26.89
C VAL A 7 3.75 33.42 -28.22
N PRO A 8 3.21 32.30 -28.62
CA PRO A 8 1.96 32.31 -29.35
C PRO A 8 0.79 31.61 -28.64
N MET A 9 -0.16 32.41 -28.41
CA MET A 9 -1.63 32.29 -28.51
C MET A 9 -2.21 30.90 -28.88
N LYS A 10 -3.18 30.58 -28.03
CA LYS A 10 -4.48 29.94 -28.21
C LYS A 10 -4.83 29.44 -29.62
N LYS A 11 -5.25 28.18 -29.66
CA LYS A 11 -6.32 27.71 -30.54
C LYS A 11 -7.40 27.01 -29.72
N ASN A 12 -8.56 27.69 -29.68
CA ASN A 12 -9.84 27.11 -29.38
C ASN A 12 -10.11 25.95 -30.34
N VAL A 13 -10.43 24.79 -29.82
CA VAL A 13 -11.12 23.76 -30.59
C VAL A 13 -12.49 23.55 -29.96
N SER A 14 -13.43 23.97 -30.73
CA SER A 14 -14.86 23.84 -30.71
C SER A 14 -15.33 22.47 -30.17
N ALA A 15 -16.20 22.50 -29.17
CA ALA A 15 -17.01 21.38 -28.75
C ALA A 15 -17.95 20.96 -29.88
N LYS A 16 -17.68 19.85 -30.52
CA LYS A 16 -18.58 19.24 -31.49
C LYS A 16 -19.63 18.46 -30.69
N ARG A 17 -20.83 19.02 -30.66
CA ARG A 17 -22.05 18.36 -30.18
C ARG A 17 -22.25 17.07 -30.99
N LEU A 18 -22.03 15.90 -30.41
CA LEU A 18 -22.57 14.67 -30.94
C LEU A 18 -24.04 14.60 -30.52
N GLY A 19 -24.83 15.03 -31.46
CA GLY A 19 -26.27 15.03 -31.34
C GLY A 19 -26.87 13.65 -31.53
N LEU A 20 -27.94 13.44 -30.90
CA LEU A 20 -29.19 12.73 -31.21
C LEU A 20 -29.16 11.44 -32.09
N SER A 21 -28.14 11.13 -32.85
CA SER A 21 -28.11 9.96 -33.73
C SER A 21 -27.75 8.67 -33.05
N SER A 22 -27.02 8.68 -31.94
CA SER A 22 -26.61 7.47 -31.22
C SER A 22 -27.75 6.84 -30.42
N MET A 23 -28.66 7.66 -29.89
CA MET A 23 -29.86 7.15 -29.20
C MET A 23 -30.86 6.51 -30.16
N ALA A 24 -30.97 7.03 -31.36
CA ALA A 24 -31.84 6.46 -32.41
C ALA A 24 -31.31 5.11 -32.89
N VAL A 25 -30.01 4.95 -33.03
CA VAL A 25 -29.37 3.67 -33.43
C VAL A 25 -29.52 2.60 -32.34
N ILE A 26 -29.38 2.96 -31.08
CA ILE A 26 -29.57 2.05 -29.96
C ILE A 26 -31.03 1.62 -29.86
N LEU A 27 -31.97 2.53 -30.05
CA LEU A 27 -33.40 2.21 -30.02
C LEU A 27 -33.82 1.28 -31.18
N THR A 28 -33.28 1.51 -32.37
CA THR A 28 -33.56 0.64 -33.54
C THR A 28 -32.94 -0.73 -33.38
N THR A 29 -31.76 -0.88 -32.83
CA THR A 29 -31.12 -2.19 -32.56
C THR A 29 -31.90 -2.99 -31.52
N VAL A 30 -32.39 -2.34 -30.47
CA VAL A 30 -33.21 -3.00 -29.43
C VAL A 30 -34.54 -3.49 -30.02
N ILE A 31 -35.20 -2.71 -30.90
CA ILE A 31 -36.45 -3.12 -31.56
C ILE A 31 -36.20 -4.29 -32.50
N VAL A 32 -35.10 -4.33 -33.25
CA VAL A 32 -34.75 -5.43 -34.14
C VAL A 32 -34.46 -6.70 -33.35
N VAL A 33 -33.76 -6.62 -32.22
CA VAL A 33 -33.48 -7.79 -31.36
C VAL A 33 -34.75 -8.32 -30.72
N LEU A 34 -35.65 -7.48 -30.25
CA LEU A 34 -36.92 -7.86 -29.70
C LEU A 34 -37.86 -8.49 -30.79
N GLY A 35 -37.83 -7.93 -31.99
CA GLY A 35 -38.56 -8.49 -33.14
C GLY A 35 -38.04 -9.88 -33.53
N PHE A 36 -36.74 -10.09 -33.48
CA PHE A 36 -36.11 -11.40 -33.77
C PHE A 36 -36.42 -12.43 -32.70
N ILE A 37 -36.44 -12.05 -31.44
CA ILE A 37 -36.85 -12.94 -30.34
C ILE A 37 -38.33 -13.31 -30.44
N PHE A 38 -39.18 -12.34 -30.79
CA PHE A 38 -40.60 -12.57 -30.98
C PHE A 38 -40.88 -13.47 -32.20
N TYR A 39 -40.15 -13.30 -33.30
CA TYR A 39 -40.25 -14.15 -34.48
C TYR A 39 -39.85 -15.60 -34.18
N PHE A 40 -38.80 -15.82 -33.38
CA PHE A 40 -38.37 -17.18 -33.04
C PHE A 40 -39.26 -17.86 -32.00
N ALA A 41 -39.92 -17.06 -31.13
CA ALA A 41 -40.85 -17.59 -30.14
C ALA A 41 -42.21 -18.04 -30.77
N PHE A 42 -42.53 -17.54 -31.96
CA PHE A 42 -43.82 -17.84 -32.61
C PHE A 42 -43.78 -18.96 -33.65
N GLN A 43 -42.61 -19.55 -33.93
CA GLN A 43 -42.44 -20.66 -34.86
C GLN A 43 -42.48 -22.05 -34.21
N GLY A 44 -43.07 -22.17 -33.06
CA GLY A 44 -43.28 -23.44 -32.37
C GLY A 44 -44.64 -24.04 -32.63
N GLU A 45 -44.97 -24.35 -33.86
CA GLU A 45 -46.13 -25.19 -34.16
C GLU A 45 -45.72 -26.66 -34.08
N SER A 46 -46.04 -27.29 -32.98
CA SER A 46 -45.97 -28.74 -32.81
C SER A 46 -47.09 -29.43 -33.59
N GLN A 47 -46.75 -30.04 -34.70
CA GLN A 47 -47.63 -30.98 -35.34
C GLN A 47 -47.78 -32.23 -34.47
N PHE A 48 -48.94 -32.36 -33.90
CA PHE A 48 -49.41 -33.61 -33.24
C PHE A 48 -50.01 -34.53 -34.34
N GLU A 49 -49.17 -35.39 -34.91
CA GLU A 49 -49.68 -36.47 -35.71
C GLU A 49 -50.30 -37.55 -34.81
N GLY A 50 -51.62 -37.57 -34.80
CA GLY A 50 -52.43 -38.66 -34.21
C GLY A 50 -52.31 -39.93 -35.05
N GLY A 51 -51.30 -40.75 -34.70
CA GLY A 51 -51.24 -42.11 -35.29
C GLY A 51 -52.41 -42.99 -34.80
N GLN A 52 -53.31 -43.31 -35.70
CA GLN A 52 -54.27 -44.33 -35.46
C GLN A 52 -53.55 -45.66 -35.22
N LYS A 53 -53.73 -46.21 -34.03
CA LYS A 53 -53.23 -47.52 -33.64
C LYS A 53 -54.08 -48.55 -34.33
N VAL A 54 -53.65 -49.07 -35.49
CA VAL A 54 -54.26 -50.25 -36.14
C VAL A 54 -53.95 -51.44 -35.22
N ILE A 55 -55.01 -51.95 -34.60
CA ILE A 55 -54.90 -53.17 -33.80
C ILE A 55 -54.99 -54.32 -34.78
N ASP A 56 -53.85 -54.93 -35.03
CA ASP A 56 -53.77 -56.14 -35.86
C ASP A 56 -54.25 -57.31 -35.01
N ILE A 57 -55.46 -57.78 -35.34
CA ILE A 57 -56.12 -58.90 -34.64
C ILE A 57 -55.79 -60.22 -35.38
N HIS A 58 -54.79 -60.89 -34.80
CA HIS A 58 -54.48 -62.24 -35.30
C HIS A 58 -55.27 -63.34 -34.58
N THR A 59 -55.89 -64.16 -35.34
CA THR A 59 -56.62 -65.35 -34.86
C THR A 59 -55.62 -66.40 -34.42
N VAL A 60 -55.60 -66.73 -33.13
CA VAL A 60 -54.69 -67.72 -32.53
C VAL A 60 -55.18 -69.13 -32.93
N LYS A 61 -54.39 -69.86 -33.69
CA LYS A 61 -54.56 -71.26 -33.97
C LYS A 61 -53.65 -72.12 -33.13
N ARG A 62 -54.19 -73.19 -32.50
CA ARG A 62 -53.34 -74.12 -31.76
C ARG A 62 -52.53 -74.96 -32.78
N GLY A 63 -51.20 -74.88 -32.60
CA GLY A 63 -50.24 -75.64 -33.37
C GLY A 63 -48.97 -75.86 -32.58
N ASN A 64 -48.27 -76.94 -32.90
CA ASN A 64 -46.95 -77.18 -32.31
C ASN A 64 -45.92 -76.24 -32.98
N PHE A 65 -45.23 -75.46 -32.22
CA PHE A 65 -44.16 -74.65 -32.73
C PHE A 65 -42.86 -75.03 -32.04
N LYS A 66 -41.79 -75.00 -32.79
CA LYS A 66 -40.41 -75.17 -32.24
C LYS A 66 -39.86 -73.82 -31.94
N ILE A 67 -39.56 -73.56 -30.68
CA ILE A 67 -38.81 -72.36 -30.26
C ILE A 67 -37.36 -72.62 -30.63
N LYS A 68 -36.87 -71.91 -31.65
CA LYS A 68 -35.46 -71.87 -31.95
C LYS A 68 -34.99 -70.55 -31.37
N ILE A 69 -34.14 -70.61 -30.35
CA ILE A 69 -33.46 -69.46 -29.79
C ILE A 69 -32.06 -69.39 -30.45
N PRO A 70 -31.86 -68.53 -31.44
CA PRO A 70 -30.54 -68.29 -31.97
C PRO A 70 -29.73 -67.56 -30.86
N ALA A 71 -28.72 -68.20 -30.38
CA ALA A 71 -27.77 -67.56 -29.48
C ALA A 71 -26.49 -67.33 -30.26
N ASN A 72 -26.22 -66.11 -30.56
CA ASN A 72 -24.88 -65.66 -31.01
C ASN A 72 -24.10 -65.35 -29.78
N GLY A 73 -22.99 -65.99 -29.57
CA GLY A 73 -22.05 -65.74 -28.49
C GLY A 73 -20.65 -65.45 -29.05
N GLU A 74 -19.99 -64.56 -28.46
CA GLU A 74 -18.58 -64.31 -28.69
C GLU A 74 -17.77 -65.03 -27.61
N LEU A 75 -16.72 -65.72 -28.02
CA LEU A 75 -15.82 -66.35 -27.07
C LEU A 75 -14.95 -65.25 -26.46
N THR A 76 -15.20 -64.99 -25.19
CA THR A 76 -14.37 -64.03 -24.43
C THR A 76 -13.58 -64.78 -23.34
N THR A 77 -12.47 -64.25 -22.96
CA THR A 77 -11.68 -64.81 -21.88
C THR A 77 -12.39 -64.69 -20.54
N SER A 78 -12.24 -65.70 -19.68
CA SER A 78 -12.83 -65.72 -18.33
C SER A 78 -12.12 -64.76 -17.36
N GLN A 79 -10.90 -64.34 -17.66
CA GLN A 79 -10.10 -63.41 -16.88
C GLN A 79 -9.41 -62.41 -17.83
N LEU A 80 -10.08 -61.31 -18.09
CA LEU A 80 -9.49 -60.17 -18.80
C LEU A 80 -8.94 -59.16 -17.77
N ILE A 81 -7.66 -58.95 -17.82
CA ILE A 81 -7.01 -57.88 -17.04
C ILE A 81 -6.78 -56.71 -17.99
N GLU A 82 -7.57 -55.66 -17.82
CA GLU A 82 -7.42 -54.42 -18.57
C GLU A 82 -6.30 -53.57 -17.98
N VAL A 83 -5.24 -53.38 -18.74
CA VAL A 83 -4.16 -52.46 -18.35
C VAL A 83 -4.39 -51.11 -18.99
N ARG A 84 -4.66 -50.12 -18.18
CA ARG A 84 -4.93 -48.75 -18.63
C ARG A 84 -3.72 -47.87 -18.37
N ASN A 85 -3.54 -46.86 -19.20
CA ASN A 85 -2.52 -45.81 -18.93
C ASN A 85 -2.81 -45.14 -17.57
N PRO A 86 -1.89 -45.24 -16.60
CA PRO A 86 -2.04 -44.60 -15.29
C PRO A 86 -1.80 -43.10 -15.33
N LEU A 87 -1.36 -42.55 -16.46
CA LEU A 87 -1.07 -41.12 -16.62
C LEU A 87 -2.32 -40.38 -17.08
N GLU A 88 -2.51 -39.17 -16.59
CA GLU A 88 -3.58 -38.27 -17.05
C GLU A 88 -3.33 -37.70 -18.46
N ILE A 89 -2.15 -37.96 -19.01
CA ILE A 89 -1.68 -37.40 -20.28
C ILE A 89 -1.74 -38.51 -21.35
N SER A 90 -2.21 -38.16 -22.54
CA SER A 90 -2.10 -39.03 -23.70
C SER A 90 -0.64 -39.20 -24.09
N GLY A 91 -0.13 -40.40 -24.04
CA GLY A 91 1.24 -40.73 -24.38
C GLY A 91 1.32 -41.50 -25.69
N VAL A 92 2.42 -41.31 -26.42
CA VAL A 92 2.78 -42.18 -27.56
C VAL A 92 3.52 -43.39 -27.03
N ILE A 93 3.10 -44.60 -27.43
CA ILE A 93 3.79 -45.82 -27.03
C ILE A 93 5.10 -45.92 -27.82
N ASN A 94 6.19 -46.00 -27.10
CA ASN A 94 7.54 -46.13 -27.67
C ASN A 94 7.91 -47.60 -27.89
N LYS A 95 7.49 -48.46 -26.97
CA LYS A 95 7.73 -49.91 -27.04
C LYS A 95 6.52 -50.64 -26.54
N ILE A 96 6.16 -51.75 -27.21
CA ILE A 96 5.08 -52.67 -26.82
C ILE A 96 5.61 -54.10 -26.89
N THR A 97 5.19 -54.94 -25.99
CA THR A 97 5.48 -56.38 -25.99
C THR A 97 4.65 -57.04 -27.13
N GLU A 98 5.28 -58.00 -27.83
CA GLU A 98 4.63 -58.68 -28.95
C GLU A 98 3.42 -59.47 -28.48
N GLU A 99 2.39 -59.48 -29.33
CA GLU A 99 1.17 -60.25 -29.06
C GLU A 99 1.46 -61.75 -28.95
N GLY A 100 0.79 -62.44 -28.01
CA GLY A 100 0.96 -63.83 -27.78
C GLY A 100 2.15 -64.20 -26.86
N THR A 101 2.88 -63.24 -26.33
CA THR A 101 3.98 -63.45 -25.39
C THR A 101 3.47 -63.74 -23.98
N TYR A 102 4.02 -64.75 -23.31
CA TYR A 102 3.72 -65.00 -21.89
C TYR A 102 4.43 -63.96 -21.01
N VAL A 103 3.60 -63.22 -20.25
CA VAL A 103 4.08 -62.20 -19.31
C VAL A 103 3.85 -62.61 -17.86
N LYS A 104 4.74 -62.22 -16.98
CA LYS A 104 4.63 -62.44 -15.54
C LYS A 104 4.19 -61.16 -14.87
N LYS A 105 3.83 -61.27 -13.59
CA LYS A 105 3.55 -60.09 -12.77
C LYS A 105 4.79 -59.20 -12.75
N ASP A 106 4.62 -57.91 -12.91
CA ASP A 106 5.61 -56.86 -12.93
C ASP A 106 6.49 -56.79 -14.22
N ASP A 107 6.18 -57.57 -15.27
CA ASP A 107 6.79 -57.38 -16.58
C ASP A 107 6.24 -56.12 -17.29
N VAL A 108 7.15 -55.43 -17.97
CA VAL A 108 6.80 -54.18 -18.72
C VAL A 108 6.06 -54.58 -20.02
N LEU A 109 4.80 -54.23 -20.11
CA LEU A 109 3.95 -54.53 -21.26
C LEU A 109 4.10 -53.50 -22.39
N PHE A 110 4.19 -52.23 -22.02
CA PHE A 110 4.44 -51.13 -22.95
C PHE A 110 5.20 -50.00 -22.23
N GLN A 111 5.93 -49.25 -22.98
CA GLN A 111 6.66 -48.07 -22.50
C GLN A 111 6.17 -46.84 -23.24
N LEU A 112 5.80 -45.81 -22.50
CA LEU A 112 5.37 -44.54 -23.06
C LEU A 112 6.59 -43.65 -23.37
N ASN A 113 6.43 -42.76 -24.36
CA ASN A 113 7.43 -41.71 -24.61
C ASN A 113 7.43 -40.70 -23.46
N ASP A 114 8.55 -40.55 -22.81
CA ASP A 114 8.77 -39.69 -21.65
C ASP A 114 9.38 -38.31 -21.97
N ASP A 115 9.73 -38.05 -23.25
CA ASP A 115 10.42 -36.82 -23.66
C ASP A 115 9.64 -35.56 -23.28
N GLN A 116 8.32 -35.58 -23.41
CA GLN A 116 7.48 -34.44 -23.04
C GLN A 116 7.47 -34.18 -21.54
N ILE A 117 7.48 -35.23 -20.72
CA ILE A 117 7.52 -35.12 -19.27
C ILE A 117 8.88 -34.60 -18.83
N LYS A 118 9.96 -35.13 -19.40
CA LYS A 118 11.33 -34.66 -19.17
C LYS A 118 11.51 -33.17 -19.50
N GLN A 119 10.95 -32.74 -20.63
CA GLN A 119 11.00 -31.33 -21.02
C GLN A 119 10.23 -30.44 -20.01
N LYS A 120 9.03 -30.88 -19.59
CA LYS A 120 8.25 -30.14 -18.58
C LYS A 120 8.96 -30.10 -17.22
N ILE A 121 9.64 -31.16 -16.83
CA ILE A 121 10.47 -31.19 -15.62
C ILE A 121 11.59 -30.16 -15.72
N LYS A 122 12.30 -30.11 -16.84
CA LYS A 122 13.36 -29.14 -17.05
C LYS A 122 12.85 -27.69 -17.01
N ASP A 123 11.77 -27.41 -17.73
CA ASP A 123 11.16 -26.06 -17.73
C ASP A 123 10.69 -25.66 -16.33
N LEU A 124 10.19 -26.64 -15.57
CA LEU A 124 9.74 -26.40 -14.20
C LEU A 124 10.92 -26.23 -13.21
N ASP A 125 12.03 -26.92 -13.44
CA ASP A 125 13.26 -26.77 -12.65
C ASP A 125 13.85 -25.35 -12.81
N GLU A 126 13.92 -24.85 -14.05
CA GLU A 126 14.32 -23.48 -14.33
C GLU A 126 13.39 -22.47 -13.63
N LYS A 127 12.08 -22.72 -13.65
CA LYS A 127 11.09 -21.89 -12.95
C LYS A 127 11.25 -21.94 -11.42
N ILE A 128 11.52 -23.11 -10.86
CA ILE A 128 11.78 -23.28 -9.42
C ILE A 128 13.03 -22.50 -9.02
N LEU A 129 14.08 -22.53 -9.84
CA LEU A 129 15.30 -21.77 -9.58
C LEU A 129 15.01 -20.26 -9.58
N ASP A 130 14.24 -19.75 -10.56
CA ASP A 130 13.82 -18.35 -10.60
C ASP A 130 12.97 -17.98 -9.35
N GLN A 131 12.03 -18.85 -8.97
CA GLN A 131 11.22 -18.64 -7.78
C GLN A 131 12.03 -18.66 -6.49
N LYS A 132 13.04 -19.54 -6.36
CA LYS A 132 13.98 -19.54 -5.24
C LYS A 132 14.73 -18.21 -5.15
N ASN A 133 15.23 -17.70 -6.29
CA ASN A 133 15.90 -16.41 -6.33
C ASN A 133 14.97 -15.27 -5.93
N ARG A 134 13.69 -15.31 -6.33
CA ARG A 134 12.67 -14.34 -5.91
C ARG A 134 12.41 -14.39 -4.41
N VAL A 135 12.29 -15.58 -3.84
CA VAL A 135 12.15 -15.74 -2.38
C VAL A 135 13.33 -15.11 -1.65
N VAL A 136 14.57 -15.42 -2.08
CA VAL A 136 15.78 -14.83 -1.48
C VAL A 136 15.76 -13.29 -1.60
N THR A 137 15.41 -12.78 -2.77
CA THR A 137 15.33 -11.32 -2.98
C THR A 137 14.25 -10.66 -2.11
N SER A 138 13.07 -11.27 -2.01
CA SER A 138 11.99 -10.74 -1.17
C SER A 138 12.32 -10.83 0.32
N GLU A 139 13.00 -11.89 0.78
CA GLU A 139 13.50 -12.01 2.15
C GLU A 139 14.57 -10.95 2.47
N GLN A 140 15.48 -10.68 1.52
CA GLN A 140 16.46 -9.61 1.67
C GLN A 140 15.78 -8.23 1.73
N SER A 141 14.78 -8.00 0.88
CA SER A 141 13.99 -6.76 0.90
C SER A 141 13.28 -6.56 2.24
N LEU A 142 12.72 -7.63 2.80
CA LEU A 142 12.10 -7.62 4.12
C LEU A 142 13.13 -7.30 5.22
N ALA A 143 14.33 -7.90 5.16
CA ALA A 143 15.41 -7.64 6.12
C ALA A 143 15.88 -6.17 6.04
N ILE A 144 16.02 -5.63 4.83
CA ILE A 144 16.37 -4.22 4.62
C ILE A 144 15.27 -3.31 5.17
N ALA A 145 14.01 -3.59 4.85
CA ALA A 145 12.88 -2.81 5.36
C ALA A 145 12.84 -2.79 6.90
N LYS A 146 13.14 -3.92 7.53
CA LYS A 146 13.25 -4.02 9.00
C LYS A 146 14.39 -3.15 9.55
N SER A 147 15.56 -3.19 8.94
CA SER A 147 16.71 -2.39 9.35
C SER A 147 16.46 -0.89 9.16
N VAL A 148 15.81 -0.50 8.05
CA VAL A 148 15.42 0.89 7.80
C VAL A 148 14.40 1.36 8.84
N MET A 149 13.40 0.53 9.17
CA MET A 149 12.42 0.82 10.22
C MET A 149 13.10 1.09 11.56
N GLU A 150 14.04 0.23 11.97
CA GLU A 150 14.78 0.36 13.22
C GLU A 150 15.57 1.68 13.24
N SER A 151 16.33 1.95 12.18
CA SER A 151 17.09 3.20 12.04
C SER A 151 16.23 4.46 12.07
N ASP A 152 15.05 4.42 11.43
CA ASP A 152 14.17 5.59 11.40
C ASP A 152 13.42 5.78 12.73
N LEU A 153 13.12 4.69 13.44
CA LEU A 153 12.59 4.78 14.82
C LEU A 153 13.64 5.35 15.77
N ASP A 154 14.90 4.90 15.68
CA ASP A 154 15.99 5.44 16.49
C ASP A 154 16.20 6.95 16.25
N LYS A 155 16.14 7.38 14.98
CA LYS A 155 16.20 8.82 14.65
C LYS A 155 15.02 9.61 15.23
N ALA A 156 13.81 9.01 15.18
CA ALA A 156 12.63 9.64 15.73
C ALA A 156 12.72 9.73 17.26
N ASP A 157 13.26 8.70 17.92
CA ASP A 157 13.49 8.70 19.36
C ASP A 157 14.55 9.74 19.77
N LEU A 158 15.65 9.83 19.04
CA LEU A 158 16.65 10.86 19.26
C LEU A 158 16.06 12.28 19.10
N ASN A 159 15.17 12.48 18.13
CA ASN A 159 14.52 13.78 17.95
C ASN A 159 13.58 14.14 19.11
N ILE A 160 12.90 13.15 19.69
CA ILE A 160 12.10 13.31 20.91
C ILE A 160 13.02 13.72 22.06
N GLU A 161 14.10 12.99 22.29
CA GLU A 161 15.07 13.28 23.36
C GLU A 161 15.66 14.70 23.24
N ILE A 162 16.05 15.12 22.02
CA ILE A 162 16.53 16.47 21.76
C ILE A 162 15.45 17.51 22.09
N SER A 163 14.19 17.26 21.73
CA SER A 163 13.07 18.15 22.01
C SER A 163 12.75 18.24 23.51
N GLU A 164 12.84 17.11 24.22
CA GLU A 164 12.70 17.05 25.67
C GLU A 164 13.81 17.83 26.37
N LEU A 165 15.07 17.62 25.99
CA LEU A 165 16.21 18.33 26.54
C LEU A 165 16.11 19.83 26.25
N ALA A 166 15.66 20.24 25.07
CA ALA A 166 15.45 21.63 24.73
C ALA A 166 14.35 22.28 25.59
N LEU A 167 13.28 21.56 25.87
CA LEU A 167 12.22 22.02 26.76
C LEU A 167 12.72 22.13 28.22
N GLN A 168 13.48 21.15 28.68
CA GLN A 168 14.05 21.09 29.99
C GLN A 168 15.08 22.22 30.17
N ALA A 169 16.01 22.39 29.25
CA ALA A 169 17.01 23.46 29.28
C ALA A 169 16.37 24.85 29.35
N TRP A 170 15.27 25.03 28.62
CA TRP A 170 14.51 26.26 28.66
C TRP A 170 13.86 26.49 30.04
N ARG A 171 13.17 25.45 30.59
CA ARG A 171 12.48 25.57 31.89
C ARG A 171 13.43 25.77 33.05
N GLU A 172 14.54 25.05 33.06
CA GLU A 172 15.49 25.06 34.18
C GLU A 172 16.60 26.15 34.08
N GLY A 173 16.86 26.63 32.86
CA GLY A 173 17.94 27.57 32.61
C GLY A 173 17.55 28.84 31.87
N GLU A 174 17.24 28.74 30.58
CA GLU A 174 17.11 29.89 29.68
C GLU A 174 16.01 30.86 30.09
N HIS A 175 14.87 30.35 30.55
CA HIS A 175 13.76 31.15 31.03
C HIS A 175 14.16 31.93 32.29
N ILE A 176 14.78 31.26 33.27
CA ILE A 176 15.21 31.86 34.54
C ILE A 176 16.27 32.95 34.27
N GLN A 177 17.25 32.62 33.43
CA GLN A 177 18.33 33.58 33.07
C GLN A 177 17.76 34.81 32.38
N SER A 178 16.82 34.62 31.45
CA SER A 178 16.20 35.74 30.74
C SER A 178 15.36 36.62 31.68
N GLU A 179 14.59 35.99 32.57
CA GLU A 179 13.83 36.75 33.58
C GLU A 179 14.74 37.54 34.52
N GLN A 180 15.84 36.93 34.99
CA GLN A 180 16.84 37.62 35.82
C GLN A 180 17.48 38.79 35.10
N LYS A 181 17.80 38.64 33.81
CA LYS A 181 18.35 39.72 32.98
C LYS A 181 17.41 40.92 32.90
N PHE A 182 16.09 40.70 32.70
CA PHE A 182 15.12 41.80 32.70
C PHE A 182 14.93 42.40 34.06
N LYS A 183 14.93 41.62 35.15
CA LYS A 183 14.86 42.09 36.53
C LYS A 183 16.08 42.96 36.86
N LEU A 184 17.27 42.51 36.53
CA LEU A 184 18.52 43.29 36.75
C LEU A 184 18.52 44.58 35.94
N LYS A 185 18.01 44.55 34.69
CA LYS A 185 17.84 45.77 33.87
C LYS A 185 16.92 46.77 34.57
N LEU A 186 15.78 46.31 35.07
CA LEU A 186 14.82 47.14 35.79
C LEU A 186 15.45 47.69 37.07
N GLU A 187 16.12 46.90 37.89
CA GLU A 187 16.79 47.31 39.10
C GLU A 187 17.86 48.39 38.83
N THR A 188 18.74 48.14 37.85
CA THR A 188 19.82 49.09 37.50
C THR A 188 19.26 50.41 36.94
N THR A 189 18.17 50.36 36.13
CA THR A 189 17.52 51.59 35.64
C THR A 189 16.80 52.33 36.77
N THR A 190 16.20 51.63 37.73
CA THR A 190 15.53 52.21 38.90
C THR A 190 16.55 52.92 39.80
N ILE A 191 17.67 52.27 40.15
CA ILE A 191 18.73 52.86 40.94
C ILE A 191 19.31 54.14 40.24
N ASN A 192 19.48 54.04 38.91
CA ASN A 192 19.99 55.22 38.16
C ASN A 192 18.93 56.34 38.16
N ASN A 193 17.67 56.07 38.04
CA ASN A 193 16.61 57.07 38.09
C ASN A 193 16.52 57.70 39.49
N GLU A 194 16.59 56.93 40.55
CA GLU A 194 16.58 57.41 41.90
C GLU A 194 17.77 58.40 42.14
N ARG A 195 18.95 58.01 41.64
CA ARG A 195 20.14 58.83 41.71
C ARG A 195 19.96 60.16 40.96
N LEU A 196 19.45 60.16 39.74
CA LEU A 196 19.22 61.31 38.89
C LEU A 196 18.09 62.20 39.42
N ALA A 197 17.00 61.57 39.93
CA ALA A 197 15.89 62.27 40.56
C ALA A 197 16.37 63.05 41.80
N LYS A 198 17.17 62.38 42.64
CA LYS A 198 17.77 63.06 43.83
C LYS A 198 18.70 64.21 43.43
N ARG A 199 19.54 64.00 42.39
CA ARG A 199 20.38 65.02 41.86
C ARG A 199 19.59 66.23 41.32
N PHE A 200 18.50 65.98 40.58
CA PHE A 200 17.63 67.05 40.08
C PHE A 200 16.95 67.81 41.21
N GLU A 201 16.51 67.12 42.28
CA GLU A 201 15.91 67.78 43.44
C GLU A 201 16.92 68.64 44.18
N GLU A 202 18.16 68.16 44.36
CA GLU A 202 19.24 68.97 44.94
C GLU A 202 19.61 70.17 44.05
N ALA A 203 19.62 69.96 42.69
CA ALA A 203 19.90 71.01 41.73
C ALA A 203 18.88 72.16 41.78
N ARG A 204 17.64 71.86 42.14
CA ARG A 204 16.57 72.88 42.32
C ARG A 204 16.96 73.94 43.37
N GLY A 205 17.45 73.55 44.53
CA GLY A 205 17.90 74.47 45.53
C GLY A 205 19.14 75.24 45.13
N LEU A 206 20.05 74.62 44.35
CA LEU A 206 21.28 75.26 43.88
C LEU A 206 21.02 76.32 42.81
N VAL A 207 20.08 76.14 41.90
CA VAL A 207 19.74 77.13 40.88
C VAL A 207 19.03 78.33 41.48
N GLU A 208 18.12 78.10 42.46
CA GLU A 208 17.44 79.17 43.20
C GLU A 208 18.41 80.08 43.93
N ASN A 209 19.51 79.51 44.47
CA ASN A 209 20.57 80.27 45.14
C ASN A 209 21.70 80.74 44.21
N GLY A 210 21.58 80.53 42.88
CA GLY A 210 22.57 81.04 41.92
C GLY A 210 23.89 80.27 41.85
N PHE A 211 24.01 79.07 42.47
CA PHE A 211 25.18 78.22 42.47
C PHE A 211 25.40 77.41 41.18
N ILE A 212 24.34 77.17 40.40
CA ILE A 212 24.41 76.50 39.11
C ILE A 212 23.69 77.31 38.04
N SER A 213 24.01 77.06 36.73
CA SER A 213 23.36 77.74 35.63
C SER A 213 22.00 77.12 35.34
N ARG A 214 21.08 77.86 34.68
CA ARG A 214 19.81 77.36 34.20
C ARG A 214 20.01 76.22 33.20
N ASP A 215 21.01 76.28 32.36
CA ASP A 215 21.31 75.22 31.38
C ASP A 215 21.73 73.90 32.06
N GLU A 216 22.41 73.98 33.20
CA GLU A 216 22.80 72.82 33.99
C GLU A 216 21.61 72.19 34.69
N TYR A 217 20.72 73.01 35.25
CA TYR A 217 19.45 72.53 35.81
C TYR A 217 18.54 71.85 34.77
N GLU A 218 18.43 72.45 33.59
CA GLU A 218 17.61 71.82 32.50
C GLU A 218 18.27 70.53 32.00
N ARG A 219 19.57 70.40 31.95
CA ARG A 219 20.27 69.14 31.65
C ARG A 219 19.95 68.08 32.69
N ASP A 220 19.97 68.39 33.97
CA ASP A 220 19.62 67.44 35.03
C ASP A 220 18.13 67.06 34.98
N ARG A 221 17.28 68.01 34.65
CA ARG A 221 15.87 67.76 34.42
C ARG A 221 15.62 66.74 33.26
N ILE A 222 16.31 66.98 32.13
CA ILE A 222 16.21 66.10 30.97
C ILE A 222 16.73 64.69 31.33
N ALA A 223 17.91 64.63 32.00
CA ALA A 223 18.46 63.34 32.42
C ALA A 223 17.56 62.59 33.37
N MET A 224 16.83 63.23 34.28
CA MET A 224 15.83 62.60 35.15
C MET A 224 14.66 62.11 34.34
N ILE A 225 14.13 62.87 33.38
CA ILE A 225 13.02 62.45 32.53
C ILE A 225 13.43 61.25 31.68
N GLU A 226 14.61 61.26 31.07
CA GLU A 226 15.14 60.15 30.28
C GLU A 226 15.31 58.91 31.13
N SER A 227 15.83 59.05 32.35
CA SER A 227 15.97 57.90 33.24
C SER A 227 14.64 57.33 33.73
N ALA A 228 13.64 58.17 33.96
CA ALA A 228 12.27 57.72 34.30
C ALA A 228 11.61 56.97 33.10
N ALA A 229 11.85 57.47 31.90
CA ALA A 229 11.39 56.75 30.69
C ALA A 229 12.09 55.39 30.54
N ALA A 230 13.40 55.31 30.83
CA ALA A 230 14.14 54.06 30.80
C ALA A 230 13.64 53.04 31.84
N VAL A 231 13.23 53.47 33.04
CA VAL A 231 12.57 52.59 34.03
C VAL A 231 11.26 52.05 33.45
N LYS A 232 10.45 52.91 32.88
CA LYS A 232 9.15 52.51 32.28
C LYS A 232 9.31 51.53 31.14
N GLU A 233 10.33 51.73 30.30
CA GLU A 233 10.69 50.78 29.24
C GLU A 233 11.13 49.41 29.82
N ALA A 234 11.96 49.42 30.88
CA ALA A 234 12.40 48.19 31.53
C ALA A 234 11.22 47.43 32.20
N GLU A 235 10.29 48.14 32.85
CA GLU A 235 9.07 47.57 33.41
C GLU A 235 8.22 46.90 32.33
N ILE A 236 7.96 47.60 31.24
CA ILE A 236 7.19 47.08 30.12
C ILE A 236 7.89 45.85 29.51
N SER A 237 9.19 45.89 29.33
CA SER A 237 9.97 44.79 28.78
C SER A 237 9.90 43.53 29.66
N LEU A 238 10.00 43.70 30.99
CA LEU A 238 9.81 42.59 31.93
C LEU A 238 8.38 42.04 31.90
N ASP A 239 7.39 42.92 31.84
CA ASP A 239 5.97 42.51 31.79
C ASP A 239 5.66 41.77 30.50
N VAL A 240 6.10 42.28 29.34
CA VAL A 240 5.97 41.62 28.05
C VAL A 240 6.64 40.24 28.06
N TYR A 241 7.84 40.14 28.58
CA TYR A 241 8.51 38.87 28.71
C TYR A 241 7.72 37.86 29.53
N LYS A 242 7.26 38.25 30.72
CA LYS A 242 6.50 37.36 31.61
C LYS A 242 5.14 36.95 31.08
N ARG A 243 4.40 37.88 30.48
CA ARG A 243 3.04 37.61 30.03
C ARG A 243 2.95 36.88 28.68
N PHE A 244 3.89 37.23 27.77
CA PHE A 244 3.78 36.82 26.38
C PHE A 244 4.98 35.98 25.93
N THR A 245 6.17 36.52 25.92
CA THR A 245 7.35 35.89 25.30
C THR A 245 7.70 34.57 25.93
N SER A 246 7.79 34.52 27.26
CA SER A 246 8.06 33.30 28.01
C SER A 246 7.02 32.19 27.73
N LYS A 247 5.72 32.53 27.72
CA LYS A 247 4.67 31.58 27.43
C LYS A 247 4.65 31.12 25.98
N GLN A 248 4.97 32.01 25.07
CA GLN A 248 5.09 31.70 23.65
C GLN A 248 6.22 30.71 23.39
N ASP A 249 7.38 30.97 23.99
CA ASP A 249 8.57 30.12 23.87
C ASP A 249 8.32 28.74 24.49
N GLU A 250 7.67 28.67 25.66
CA GLU A 250 7.29 27.41 26.28
C GLU A 250 6.35 26.63 25.38
N LYS A 251 5.28 27.27 24.90
CA LYS A 251 4.29 26.65 24.04
C LYS A 251 4.90 26.14 22.73
N LYS A 252 5.87 26.87 22.18
CA LYS A 252 6.59 26.45 20.99
C LYS A 252 7.37 25.17 21.28
N ARG A 253 8.17 25.12 22.36
CA ARG A 253 8.97 23.93 22.72
C ARG A 253 8.10 22.71 23.05
N VAL A 254 6.97 22.91 23.74
CA VAL A 254 5.98 21.85 23.98
C VAL A 254 5.40 21.36 22.66
N SER A 255 5.06 22.27 21.75
CA SER A 255 4.57 21.89 20.42
C SER A 255 5.60 21.13 19.58
N ASP A 256 6.87 21.52 19.68
CA ASP A 256 7.97 20.83 18.99
C ASP A 256 8.12 19.39 19.51
N LEU A 257 8.01 19.18 20.84
CA LEU A 257 8.01 17.86 21.45
C LEU A 257 6.77 17.02 21.02
N ASP A 258 5.58 17.60 21.05
CA ASP A 258 4.36 16.92 20.60
C ASP A 258 4.43 16.55 19.12
N GLN A 259 5.05 17.41 18.31
CA GLN A 259 5.29 17.13 16.90
C GLN A 259 6.29 15.98 16.70
N ALA A 260 7.36 15.94 17.48
CA ALA A 260 8.35 14.86 17.45
C ALA A 260 7.68 13.50 17.83
N ASN A 261 6.86 13.47 18.89
CA ASN A 261 6.09 12.30 19.29
C ASN A 261 5.12 11.85 18.19
N SER A 262 4.42 12.80 17.59
CA SER A 262 3.49 12.52 16.48
C SER A 262 4.21 11.96 15.26
N GLU A 263 5.42 12.49 14.95
CA GLU A 263 6.24 11.97 13.85
C GLU A 263 6.70 10.54 14.12
N LYS A 264 7.15 10.20 15.32
CA LYS A 264 7.45 8.82 15.69
C LYS A 264 6.25 7.90 15.43
N GLY A 265 5.04 8.36 15.82
CA GLY A 265 3.80 7.63 15.54
C GLY A 265 3.57 7.39 14.03
N ARG A 266 3.78 8.42 13.21
CA ARG A 266 3.65 8.32 11.75
C ARG A 266 4.71 7.41 11.13
N VAL A 267 5.95 7.52 11.57
CA VAL A 267 7.07 6.65 11.14
C VAL A 267 6.73 5.20 11.45
N LYS A 268 6.31 4.91 12.68
CA LYS A 268 5.90 3.56 13.10
C LYS A 268 4.78 3.00 12.23
N GLN A 269 3.73 3.76 11.97
CA GLN A 269 2.60 3.33 11.15
C GLN A 269 3.02 3.06 9.69
N ARG A 270 3.85 3.94 9.12
CA ARG A 270 4.36 3.79 7.76
C ARG A 270 5.16 2.50 7.60
N HIS A 271 6.11 2.28 8.49
CA HIS A 271 6.94 1.08 8.45
C HIS A 271 6.15 -0.19 8.78
N GLN A 272 5.15 -0.10 9.64
CA GLN A 272 4.27 -1.23 9.93
C GLN A 272 3.47 -1.65 8.69
N ALA A 273 2.96 -0.70 7.92
CA ALA A 273 2.30 -0.99 6.63
C ALA A 273 3.28 -1.57 5.61
N GLU A 274 4.50 -1.02 5.52
CA GLU A 274 5.57 -1.55 4.66
C GLU A 274 5.93 -2.98 5.03
N MET A 275 6.13 -3.27 6.32
CA MET A 275 6.44 -4.61 6.81
C MET A 275 5.36 -5.63 6.47
N VAL A 276 4.08 -5.25 6.59
CA VAL A 276 2.96 -6.12 6.17
C VAL A 276 3.04 -6.44 4.69
N THR A 277 3.31 -5.43 3.85
CA THR A 277 3.44 -5.61 2.40
C THR A 277 4.61 -6.52 2.04
N GLN A 278 5.78 -6.28 2.62
CA GLN A 278 6.97 -7.09 2.36
C GLN A 278 6.79 -8.55 2.86
N THR A 279 6.18 -8.73 4.04
CA THR A 279 5.88 -10.06 4.56
C THR A 279 4.91 -10.81 3.66
N ALA A 280 3.85 -10.16 3.19
CA ALA A 280 2.90 -10.75 2.25
C ALA A 280 3.56 -11.14 0.91
N THR A 281 4.53 -10.33 0.44
CA THR A 281 5.30 -10.64 -0.76
C THR A 281 6.15 -11.90 -0.57
N VAL A 282 6.88 -12.00 0.55
CA VAL A 282 7.67 -13.19 0.89
C VAL A 282 6.79 -14.44 0.95
N GLU A 283 5.65 -14.35 1.62
CA GLU A 283 4.72 -15.46 1.76
C GLU A 283 4.12 -15.89 0.42
N SER A 284 3.76 -14.92 -0.44
CA SER A 284 3.30 -15.18 -1.80
C SER A 284 4.36 -15.91 -2.64
N ASP A 285 5.62 -15.46 -2.56
CA ASP A 285 6.69 -16.08 -3.34
C ASP A 285 7.05 -17.48 -2.80
N LYS A 286 7.02 -17.68 -1.47
CA LYS A 286 7.15 -19.02 -0.85
C LYS A 286 6.01 -19.96 -1.26
N SER A 287 4.78 -19.47 -1.30
CA SER A 287 3.62 -20.25 -1.74
C SER A 287 3.74 -20.69 -3.21
N LYS A 288 4.18 -19.77 -4.09
CA LYS A 288 4.42 -20.10 -5.51
C LYS A 288 5.53 -21.15 -5.66
N LEU A 289 6.61 -21.02 -4.90
CA LEU A 289 7.70 -21.99 -4.87
C LEU A 289 7.20 -23.35 -4.38
N GLY A 290 6.41 -23.38 -3.30
CA GLY A 290 5.80 -24.59 -2.77
C GLY A 290 4.96 -25.32 -3.81
N GLY A 291 4.02 -24.60 -4.46
CA GLY A 291 3.18 -25.17 -5.50
C GLY A 291 3.94 -25.66 -6.74
N SER A 292 5.05 -24.99 -7.11
CA SER A 292 5.90 -25.47 -8.19
C SER A 292 6.71 -26.70 -7.78
N SER A 293 7.14 -26.77 -6.52
CA SER A 293 7.85 -27.95 -5.98
C SER A 293 6.94 -29.17 -5.87
N GLU A 294 5.69 -28.99 -5.45
CA GLU A 294 4.68 -30.07 -5.44
C GLU A 294 4.42 -30.59 -6.86
N ARG A 295 4.28 -29.68 -7.82
CA ARG A 295 4.09 -30.05 -9.22
C ARG A 295 5.31 -30.79 -9.81
N MET A 296 6.51 -30.46 -9.35
CA MET A 296 7.71 -31.17 -9.73
C MET A 296 7.66 -32.64 -9.25
N MET A 297 7.26 -32.85 -7.99
CA MET A 297 7.12 -34.20 -7.45
C MET A 297 6.07 -35.02 -8.20
N GLU A 298 4.96 -34.40 -8.59
CA GLU A 298 3.93 -35.04 -9.40
C GLU A 298 4.46 -35.47 -10.77
N LEU A 299 5.22 -34.61 -11.45
CA LEU A 299 5.82 -34.93 -12.77
C LEU A 299 6.89 -36.03 -12.65
N GLU A 300 7.69 -36.02 -11.59
CA GLU A 300 8.67 -37.07 -11.30
C GLU A 300 7.97 -38.42 -11.03
N ASP A 301 6.83 -38.40 -10.32
CA ASP A 301 6.05 -39.62 -10.09
C ASP A 301 5.41 -40.13 -11.40
N GLN A 302 4.92 -39.22 -12.24
CA GLN A 302 4.44 -39.56 -13.57
C GLN A 302 5.56 -40.16 -14.45
N LEU A 303 6.77 -39.60 -14.39
CA LEU A 303 7.93 -40.09 -15.12
C LEU A 303 8.30 -41.54 -14.71
N LYS A 304 8.17 -41.88 -13.41
CA LYS A 304 8.42 -43.25 -12.91
C LYS A 304 7.39 -44.26 -13.41
N LYS A 305 6.19 -43.79 -13.81
CA LYS A 305 5.09 -44.63 -14.29
C LYS A 305 5.09 -44.77 -15.82
N CYS A 306 5.97 -44.11 -16.57
CA CYS A 306 6.18 -44.27 -18.01
C CYS A 306 7.00 -45.50 -18.32
#